data_a8d880f5973d0758c8a3ce80fae48bfe
#
_entry.id   a8d880f5973d0758c8a3ce80fae48bfe
#
_cell.length_a   1.000
_cell.length_b   1.000
_cell.length_c   1.000
_cell.angle_alpha   90.00
_cell.angle_beta   90.00
_cell.angle_gamma   90.00
#
_symmetry.space_group_name_H-M   'P 1'
#
loop_
_entity.id
_entity.type
_entity.pdbx_description
1 polymer ?
#
loop_
_entity_poly.entity_id
_entity_poly.type
_entity_poly.pdbx_seq_one_letter_code
_entity_poly.pdbx_strand_id
1 'polypeptide(L)'
;DMVKLYKIELLHVHYAIPHAYAGYMAKQMLKDEGIKIPMVTTLHGTDITLVGNHPFYKPAVTFSINKSDVVTSVSQSLKEDTLKLFDIKKEVVVIPNFIELDNHKIEADIPCYRSVLASENERIITHISNFRKVKRIPDVIKIFYKIQQSISAKLLMVGDGPEKERAENLCNELGIADKVIFLGNSNEIDRILSYSDLFLLPSETESFGLAAL
;
A
#
# COMPACT_ATOMS: atom_id res chain seq x y z
N ASP A 1 21.65 -18.66 -12.53
CA ASP A 1 21.62 -20.04 -12.02
C ASP A 1 20.19 -20.54 -11.74
N MET A 2 19.33 -19.81 -11.00
CA MET A 2 17.95 -20.24 -10.67
C MET A 2 17.10 -20.54 -11.90
N VAL A 3 17.16 -19.70 -12.93
CA VAL A 3 16.42 -19.88 -14.19
C VAL A 3 16.75 -21.23 -14.82
N LYS A 4 18.02 -21.59 -14.88
CA LYS A 4 18.47 -22.88 -15.45
C LYS A 4 18.07 -24.05 -14.56
N LEU A 5 18.28 -23.91 -13.25
CA LEU A 5 18.02 -24.97 -12.26
C LEU A 5 16.53 -25.36 -12.23
N TYR A 6 15.64 -24.36 -12.21
CA TYR A 6 14.19 -24.56 -12.09
C TYR A 6 13.45 -24.44 -13.43
N LYS A 7 14.16 -24.31 -14.57
CA LYS A 7 13.58 -24.17 -15.91
C LYS A 7 12.51 -23.06 -15.97
N ILE A 8 12.83 -21.91 -15.40
CA ILE A 8 11.92 -20.76 -15.37
C ILE A 8 11.74 -20.23 -16.78
N GLU A 9 10.49 -20.05 -17.21
CA GLU A 9 10.12 -19.61 -18.55
C GLU A 9 9.69 -18.15 -18.61
N LEU A 10 9.43 -17.50 -17.45
CA LEU A 10 8.97 -16.12 -17.32
C LEU A 10 9.59 -15.46 -16.10
N LEU A 11 10.02 -14.20 -16.23
CA LEU A 11 10.35 -13.32 -15.12
C LEU A 11 9.16 -12.40 -14.85
N HIS A 12 8.53 -12.53 -13.69
CA HIS A 12 7.53 -11.56 -13.25
C HIS A 12 8.13 -10.71 -12.13
N VAL A 13 8.28 -9.42 -12.39
CA VAL A 13 8.90 -8.46 -11.47
C VAL A 13 7.90 -7.40 -11.06
N HIS A 14 7.98 -6.97 -9.81
CA HIS A 14 7.14 -5.94 -9.25
C HIS A 14 7.96 -4.68 -9.01
N TYR A 15 7.42 -3.52 -9.39
CA TYR A 15 8.05 -2.20 -9.43
C TYR A 15 9.04 -1.99 -10.57
N ALA A 16 8.94 -0.83 -11.22
CA ALA A 16 9.84 -0.42 -12.30
C ALA A 16 11.30 -0.34 -11.82
N ILE A 17 11.52 0.22 -10.64
CA ILE A 17 12.82 0.25 -9.97
C ILE A 17 12.66 -0.15 -8.49
N PRO A 18 13.63 -0.89 -7.92
CA PRO A 18 14.85 -1.40 -8.58
C PRO A 18 14.63 -2.71 -9.35
N HIS A 19 13.47 -3.37 -9.20
CA HIS A 19 13.31 -4.77 -9.58
C HIS A 19 13.28 -5.00 -11.10
N ALA A 20 12.51 -4.22 -11.86
CA ALA A 20 12.50 -4.39 -13.33
C ALA A 20 13.86 -4.02 -13.96
N TYR A 21 14.58 -3.07 -13.36
CA TYR A 21 15.94 -2.77 -13.77
C TYR A 21 16.86 -3.97 -13.56
N ALA A 22 16.84 -4.58 -12.37
CA ALA A 22 17.61 -5.79 -12.06
C ALA A 22 17.17 -6.98 -12.92
N GLY A 23 15.86 -7.16 -13.13
CA GLY A 23 15.29 -8.18 -14.01
C GLY A 23 15.78 -8.04 -15.45
N TYR A 24 15.86 -6.81 -15.97
CA TYR A 24 16.42 -6.56 -17.28
C TYR A 24 17.90 -6.96 -17.36
N MET A 25 18.71 -6.64 -16.35
CA MET A 25 20.12 -7.05 -16.31
C MET A 25 20.25 -8.57 -16.31
N ALA A 26 19.46 -9.26 -15.46
CA ALA A 26 19.43 -10.73 -15.44
C ALA A 26 19.04 -11.32 -16.82
N LYS A 27 18.04 -10.70 -17.47
CA LYS A 27 17.61 -11.10 -18.83
C LYS A 27 18.74 -10.94 -19.87
N GLN A 28 19.55 -9.86 -19.78
CA GLN A 28 20.70 -9.71 -20.67
C GLN A 28 21.78 -10.75 -20.42
N MET A 29 22.12 -11.02 -19.15
CA MET A 29 23.09 -12.07 -18.81
C MET A 29 22.64 -13.44 -19.33
N LEU A 30 21.37 -13.80 -19.19
CA LEU A 30 20.82 -15.05 -19.74
C LEU A 30 20.87 -15.08 -21.27
N LYS A 31 20.63 -13.95 -21.92
CA LYS A 31 20.70 -13.82 -23.38
C LYS A 31 22.11 -14.10 -23.91
N ASP A 32 23.15 -13.64 -23.20
CA ASP A 32 24.56 -13.90 -23.57
C ASP A 32 24.90 -15.40 -23.47
N GLU A 33 24.14 -16.16 -22.65
CA GLU A 33 24.23 -17.60 -22.55
C GLU A 33 23.25 -18.35 -23.49
N GLY A 34 22.60 -17.64 -24.42
CA GLY A 34 21.66 -18.20 -25.40
C GLY A 34 20.24 -18.41 -24.87
N ILE A 35 19.94 -18.03 -23.63
CA ILE A 35 18.63 -18.20 -23.01
C ILE A 35 17.80 -16.94 -23.20
N LYS A 36 16.65 -17.06 -23.86
CA LYS A 36 15.67 -15.97 -24.04
C LYS A 36 14.49 -16.20 -23.11
N ILE A 37 14.23 -15.26 -22.22
CA ILE A 37 13.13 -15.31 -21.27
C ILE A 37 12.33 -14.00 -21.31
N PRO A 38 10.99 -14.02 -21.40
CA PRO A 38 10.17 -12.82 -21.32
C PRO A 38 10.11 -12.27 -19.88
N MET A 39 9.84 -10.98 -19.77
CA MET A 39 9.72 -10.27 -18.49
C MET A 39 8.43 -9.48 -18.44
N VAL A 40 7.60 -9.75 -17.46
CA VAL A 40 6.43 -8.96 -17.09
C VAL A 40 6.79 -8.05 -15.93
N THR A 41 6.39 -6.78 -16.00
CA THR A 41 6.58 -5.81 -14.92
C THR A 41 5.23 -5.29 -14.45
N THR A 42 4.92 -5.46 -13.17
CA THR A 42 3.73 -4.87 -12.52
C THR A 42 4.11 -3.63 -11.75
N LEU A 43 3.44 -2.51 -12.07
CA LEU A 43 3.61 -1.21 -11.42
C LEU A 43 2.65 -1.12 -10.21
N HIS A 44 3.17 -0.62 -9.07
CA HIS A 44 2.41 -0.57 -7.81
C HIS A 44 2.16 0.84 -7.27
N GLY A 45 2.76 1.87 -7.85
CA GLY A 45 2.50 3.27 -7.53
C GLY A 45 3.68 4.01 -6.92
N THR A 46 4.30 3.52 -5.85
CA THR A 46 5.46 4.19 -5.23
C THR A 46 6.61 4.39 -6.22
N ASP A 47 6.83 3.43 -7.09
CA ASP A 47 7.82 3.47 -8.18
C ASP A 47 7.49 4.49 -9.27
N ILE A 48 6.26 4.93 -9.36
CA ILE A 48 5.76 5.88 -10.36
C ILE A 48 5.60 7.27 -9.76
N THR A 49 4.75 7.41 -8.75
CA THR A 49 4.32 8.71 -8.24
C THR A 49 5.28 9.33 -7.24
N LEU A 50 6.01 8.52 -6.48
CA LEU A 50 6.91 8.99 -5.43
C LEU A 50 8.38 8.97 -5.90
N VAL A 51 8.93 7.77 -6.06
CA VAL A 51 10.35 7.61 -6.40
C VAL A 51 10.60 7.95 -7.87
N GLY A 52 9.75 7.45 -8.75
CA GLY A 52 9.91 7.60 -10.20
C GLY A 52 9.75 9.02 -10.71
N ASN A 53 8.97 9.84 -10.01
CA ASN A 53 8.79 11.25 -10.40
C ASN A 53 10.01 12.14 -10.06
N HIS A 54 10.93 11.65 -9.23
CA HIS A 54 12.16 12.39 -8.95
C HIS A 54 13.05 12.43 -10.21
N PRO A 55 13.55 13.63 -10.62
CA PRO A 55 14.28 13.80 -11.88
C PRO A 55 15.45 12.83 -12.07
N PHE A 56 16.14 12.47 -10.99
CA PHE A 56 17.27 11.56 -11.00
C PHE A 56 16.87 10.11 -11.37
N TYR A 57 15.71 9.65 -10.92
CA TYR A 57 15.26 8.28 -11.15
C TYR A 57 14.38 8.12 -12.41
N LYS A 58 13.82 9.22 -12.91
CA LYS A 58 12.91 9.22 -14.05
C LYS A 58 13.47 8.50 -15.29
N PRO A 59 14.73 8.70 -15.70
CA PRO A 59 15.31 7.97 -16.82
C PRO A 59 15.37 6.45 -16.59
N ALA A 60 15.72 6.02 -15.37
CA ALA A 60 15.81 4.61 -15.03
C ALA A 60 14.44 3.93 -15.02
N VAL A 61 13.40 4.61 -14.49
CA VAL A 61 12.01 4.13 -14.51
C VAL A 61 11.51 4.01 -15.96
N THR A 62 11.68 5.04 -16.77
CA THR A 62 11.29 5.04 -18.18
C THR A 62 11.98 3.91 -18.94
N PHE A 63 13.29 3.73 -18.73
CA PHE A 63 14.06 2.66 -19.33
C PHE A 63 13.51 1.29 -18.92
N SER A 64 13.34 1.04 -17.62
CA SER A 64 12.91 -0.26 -17.10
C SER A 64 11.55 -0.66 -17.64
N ILE A 65 10.58 0.26 -17.65
CA ILE A 65 9.25 0.03 -18.21
C ILE A 65 9.34 -0.30 -19.70
N ASN A 66 10.07 0.50 -20.49
CA ASN A 66 10.19 0.30 -21.93
C ASN A 66 10.98 -0.98 -22.32
N LYS A 67 11.81 -1.53 -21.43
CA LYS A 67 12.56 -2.78 -21.63
C LYS A 67 11.83 -4.04 -21.16
N SER A 68 10.70 -3.90 -20.50
CA SER A 68 9.80 -5.02 -20.19
C SER A 68 9.11 -5.53 -21.46
N ASP A 69 8.80 -6.81 -21.52
CA ASP A 69 8.04 -7.38 -22.65
C ASP A 69 6.55 -7.04 -22.51
N VAL A 70 6.02 -7.16 -21.27
CA VAL A 70 4.66 -6.76 -20.91
C VAL A 70 4.73 -5.87 -19.67
N VAL A 71 3.87 -4.86 -19.62
CA VAL A 71 3.74 -3.96 -18.46
C VAL A 71 2.31 -3.99 -17.97
N THR A 72 2.15 -4.16 -16.67
CA THR A 72 0.84 -4.09 -16.02
C THR A 72 0.81 -3.03 -14.93
N SER A 73 -0.35 -2.50 -14.61
CA SER A 73 -0.59 -1.60 -13.48
C SER A 73 -1.77 -2.07 -12.66
N VAL A 74 -1.75 -1.80 -11.36
CA VAL A 74 -2.78 -2.26 -10.42
C VAL A 74 -4.08 -1.44 -10.47
N SER A 75 -4.10 -0.33 -11.21
CA SER A 75 -5.30 0.49 -11.39
C SER A 75 -5.26 1.32 -12.66
N GLN A 76 -6.42 1.79 -13.10
CA GLN A 76 -6.54 2.68 -14.24
C GLN A 76 -5.86 4.04 -13.96
N SER A 77 -6.03 4.57 -12.74
CA SER A 77 -5.40 5.84 -12.33
C SER A 77 -3.87 5.74 -12.37
N LEU A 78 -3.30 4.64 -11.89
CA LEU A 78 -1.85 4.43 -11.96
C LEU A 78 -1.33 4.31 -13.39
N LYS A 79 -2.09 3.66 -14.28
CA LYS A 79 -1.78 3.63 -15.72
C LYS A 79 -1.73 5.04 -16.29
N GLU A 80 -2.73 5.87 -16.02
CA GLU A 80 -2.82 7.25 -16.53
C GLU A 80 -1.67 8.10 -16.00
N ASP A 81 -1.36 8.02 -14.70
CA ASP A 81 -0.21 8.70 -14.10
C ASP A 81 1.11 8.25 -14.74
N THR A 82 1.27 6.96 -15.00
CA THR A 82 2.46 6.42 -15.66
C THR A 82 2.64 7.01 -17.06
N LEU A 83 1.59 7.01 -17.86
CA LEU A 83 1.63 7.55 -19.22
C LEU A 83 1.83 9.08 -19.25
N LYS A 84 1.31 9.78 -18.25
CA LYS A 84 1.48 11.24 -18.11
C LYS A 84 2.89 11.63 -17.67
N LEU A 85 3.48 10.87 -16.75
CA LEU A 85 4.77 11.22 -16.14
C LEU A 85 5.98 10.77 -16.94
N PHE A 86 5.84 9.71 -17.74
CA PHE A 86 6.96 9.06 -18.43
C PHE A 86 6.68 8.87 -19.94
N ASP A 87 7.73 8.91 -20.75
CA ASP A 87 7.67 8.56 -22.18
C ASP A 87 7.63 7.04 -22.35
N ILE A 88 6.46 6.45 -22.15
CA ILE A 88 6.23 5.02 -22.25
C ILE A 88 5.78 4.65 -23.66
N LYS A 89 6.53 3.70 -24.27
CA LYS A 89 6.29 3.18 -25.62
C LYS A 89 5.58 1.83 -25.62
N LYS A 90 5.28 1.33 -24.45
CA LYS A 90 4.61 0.04 -24.24
C LYS A 90 3.14 0.26 -23.89
N GLU A 91 2.30 -0.66 -24.31
CA GLU A 91 0.96 -0.74 -23.74
C GLU A 91 1.05 -1.12 -22.25
N VAL A 92 0.30 -0.42 -21.42
CA VAL A 92 0.13 -0.75 -19.99
C VAL A 92 -1.24 -1.37 -19.81
N VAL A 93 -1.25 -2.64 -19.44
CA VAL A 93 -2.50 -3.40 -19.19
C VAL A 93 -2.90 -3.22 -17.73
N VAL A 94 -4.17 -2.91 -17.48
CA VAL A 94 -4.67 -2.80 -16.10
C VAL A 94 -5.09 -4.19 -15.62
N ILE A 95 -4.46 -4.64 -14.55
CA ILE A 95 -4.81 -5.86 -13.80
C ILE A 95 -4.96 -5.45 -12.35
N PRO A 96 -6.20 -5.23 -11.86
CA PRO A 96 -6.42 -4.80 -10.48
C PRO A 96 -5.89 -5.82 -9.46
N ASN A 97 -5.43 -5.31 -8.32
CA ASN A 97 -5.23 -6.17 -7.16
C ASN A 97 -6.57 -6.76 -6.72
N PHE A 98 -6.52 -7.85 -6.00
CA PHE A 98 -7.68 -8.52 -5.45
C PHE A 98 -7.37 -9.10 -4.07
N ILE A 99 -8.40 -9.44 -3.34
CA ILE A 99 -8.33 -10.24 -2.12
C ILE A 99 -9.10 -11.54 -2.32
N GLU A 100 -8.65 -12.59 -1.67
CA GLU A 100 -9.37 -13.85 -1.64
C GLU A 100 -10.35 -13.82 -0.46
N LEU A 101 -11.63 -13.61 -0.75
CA LEU A 101 -12.67 -13.41 0.27
C LEU A 101 -12.77 -14.55 1.29
N ASP A 102 -12.43 -15.77 0.88
CA ASP A 102 -12.48 -16.94 1.78
C ASP A 102 -11.43 -16.86 2.89
N ASN A 103 -10.30 -16.20 2.65
CA ASN A 103 -9.24 -15.99 3.63
C ASN A 103 -9.55 -14.87 4.64
N HIS A 104 -10.59 -14.06 4.37
CA HIS A 104 -10.99 -12.94 5.21
C HIS A 104 -12.30 -13.20 5.97
N LYS A 105 -12.70 -14.46 6.11
CA LYS A 105 -13.85 -14.85 6.93
C LYS A 105 -13.48 -14.80 8.41
N ILE A 106 -14.26 -14.04 9.15
CA ILE A 106 -14.13 -13.99 10.62
C ILE A 106 -14.80 -15.23 11.19
N GLU A 107 -14.05 -16.06 11.89
CA GLU A 107 -14.59 -17.19 12.62
C GLU A 107 -15.52 -16.69 13.75
N ALA A 108 -16.72 -17.23 13.83
CA ALA A 108 -17.75 -16.77 14.77
C ALA A 108 -17.35 -16.93 16.26
N ASP A 109 -16.41 -17.83 16.56
CA ASP A 109 -15.98 -18.16 17.92
C ASP A 109 -14.78 -17.35 18.43
N ILE A 110 -14.28 -16.38 17.67
CA ILE A 110 -13.17 -15.53 18.12
C ILE A 110 -13.68 -14.52 19.15
N PRO A 111 -13.11 -14.50 20.39
CA PRO A 111 -13.53 -13.54 21.41
C PRO A 111 -13.47 -12.10 20.88
N CYS A 112 -14.57 -11.37 20.98
CA CYS A 112 -14.60 -9.98 20.58
C CYS A 112 -13.86 -9.13 21.64
N TYR A 113 -12.73 -8.55 21.26
CA TYR A 113 -11.98 -7.64 22.14
C TYR A 113 -12.52 -6.20 22.14
N ARG A 114 -13.66 -5.96 21.50
CA ARG A 114 -14.28 -4.64 21.46
C ARG A 114 -14.43 -4.02 22.85
N SER A 115 -14.88 -4.81 23.84
CA SER A 115 -15.10 -4.35 25.20
C SER A 115 -13.81 -3.96 25.95
N VAL A 116 -12.65 -4.44 25.48
CA VAL A 116 -11.34 -4.05 26.03
C VAL A 116 -10.89 -2.70 25.46
N LEU A 117 -11.31 -2.38 24.23
CA LEU A 117 -10.90 -1.18 23.50
C LEU A 117 -11.84 0.00 23.71
N ALA A 118 -13.13 -0.26 23.83
CA ALA A 118 -14.16 0.76 23.93
C ALA A 118 -15.35 0.26 24.75
N SER A 119 -16.04 1.17 25.44
CA SER A 119 -17.31 0.86 26.12
C SER A 119 -18.44 0.62 25.11
N GLU A 120 -19.58 0.06 25.56
CA GLU A 120 -20.72 -0.25 24.68
C GLU A 120 -21.26 0.97 23.91
N ASN A 121 -21.16 2.15 24.50
CA ASN A 121 -21.64 3.40 23.92
C ASN A 121 -20.60 4.14 23.09
N GLU A 122 -19.37 3.66 23.03
CA GLU A 122 -18.31 4.26 22.22
C GLU A 122 -18.24 3.65 20.83
N ARG A 123 -17.99 4.51 19.83
CA ARG A 123 -17.71 4.09 18.46
C ARG A 123 -16.21 3.86 18.28
N ILE A 124 -15.86 2.85 17.50
CA ILE A 124 -14.49 2.56 17.14
C ILE A 124 -14.25 3.03 15.70
N ILE A 125 -13.37 4.01 15.54
CA ILE A 125 -12.90 4.48 14.25
C ILE A 125 -11.51 3.89 14.05
N THR A 126 -11.25 3.29 12.88
CA THR A 126 -9.97 2.62 12.60
C THR A 126 -9.30 3.24 11.40
N HIS A 127 -7.98 3.42 11.50
CA HIS A 127 -7.10 3.78 10.39
C HIS A 127 -5.98 2.74 10.29
N ILE A 128 -5.73 2.23 9.08
CA ILE A 128 -4.70 1.22 8.82
C ILE A 128 -3.79 1.74 7.71
N SER A 129 -2.51 1.91 8.00
CA SER A 129 -1.52 2.29 6.99
C SER A 129 -0.07 2.20 7.49
N ASN A 130 0.88 2.45 6.60
CA ASN A 130 2.31 2.55 6.91
C ASN A 130 2.75 3.96 7.34
N PHE A 131 1.90 4.76 7.92
CA PHE A 131 2.07 6.11 8.48
C PHE A 131 3.07 7.00 7.72
N ARG A 132 2.95 7.02 6.39
CA ARG A 132 3.71 7.93 5.52
C ARG A 132 2.92 9.21 5.27
N LYS A 133 3.62 10.27 4.88
CA LYS A 133 3.03 11.59 4.60
C LYS A 133 1.80 11.53 3.67
N VAL A 134 1.85 10.71 2.61
CA VAL A 134 0.74 10.49 1.67
C VAL A 134 -0.54 9.96 2.33
N LYS A 135 -0.43 9.28 3.48
CA LYS A 135 -1.56 8.76 4.25
C LYS A 135 -2.26 9.81 5.11
N ARG A 136 -1.73 11.03 5.15
CA ARG A 136 -2.35 12.18 5.81
C ARG A 136 -2.65 11.95 7.31
N ILE A 137 -1.71 11.31 8.02
CA ILE A 137 -1.90 10.92 9.44
C ILE A 137 -2.34 12.08 10.34
N PRO A 138 -1.79 13.30 10.24
CA PRO A 138 -2.28 14.44 11.01
C PRO A 138 -3.76 14.77 10.73
N ASP A 139 -4.24 14.53 9.51
CA ASP A 139 -5.65 14.77 9.18
C ASP A 139 -6.56 13.68 9.76
N VAL A 140 -6.10 12.41 9.84
CA VAL A 140 -6.81 11.36 10.59
C VAL A 140 -7.08 11.82 12.03
N ILE A 141 -6.05 12.31 12.72
CA ILE A 141 -6.15 12.78 14.11
C ILE A 141 -7.10 14.00 14.20
N LYS A 142 -6.97 14.98 13.31
CA LYS A 142 -7.84 16.17 13.30
C LYS A 142 -9.30 15.85 13.00
N ILE A 143 -9.56 14.91 12.09
CA ILE A 143 -10.91 14.43 11.79
C ILE A 143 -11.49 13.76 13.04
N PHE A 144 -10.73 12.86 13.65
CA PHE A 144 -11.15 12.19 14.88
C PHE A 144 -11.41 13.18 16.02
N TYR A 145 -10.53 14.17 16.22
CA TYR A 145 -10.73 15.26 17.20
C TYR A 145 -12.08 15.96 17.03
N LYS A 146 -12.51 16.21 15.79
CA LYS A 146 -13.82 16.82 15.51
C LYS A 146 -14.97 15.87 15.80
N ILE A 147 -14.85 14.60 15.43
CA ILE A 147 -15.89 13.59 15.63
C ILE A 147 -16.15 13.37 17.12
N GLN A 148 -15.09 13.20 17.91
CA GLN A 148 -15.21 12.90 19.34
C GLN A 148 -15.79 14.03 20.19
N GLN A 149 -15.94 15.25 19.64
CA GLN A 149 -16.65 16.34 20.29
C GLN A 149 -18.17 16.16 20.25
N SER A 150 -18.68 15.35 19.32
CA SER A 150 -20.11 15.11 19.14
C SER A 150 -20.53 13.67 19.44
N ILE A 151 -19.60 12.72 19.31
CA ILE A 151 -19.85 11.29 19.45
C ILE A 151 -18.76 10.69 20.35
N SER A 152 -19.15 9.92 21.38
CA SER A 152 -18.17 9.16 22.16
C SER A 152 -17.50 8.12 21.26
N ALA A 153 -16.19 8.24 21.08
CA ALA A 153 -15.44 7.39 20.16
C ALA A 153 -14.00 7.15 20.62
N LYS A 154 -13.43 6.04 20.15
CA LYS A 154 -12.01 5.70 20.21
C LYS A 154 -11.45 5.65 18.80
N LEU A 155 -10.20 6.03 18.63
CA LEU A 155 -9.46 5.88 17.37
C LEU A 155 -8.41 4.77 17.50
N LEU A 156 -8.47 3.78 16.62
CA LEU A 156 -7.45 2.76 16.49
C LEU A 156 -6.52 3.12 15.31
N MET A 157 -5.23 3.28 15.61
CA MET A 157 -4.19 3.55 14.64
C MET A 157 -3.36 2.27 14.46
N VAL A 158 -3.56 1.58 13.33
CA VAL A 158 -2.91 0.31 13.01
C VAL A 158 -1.82 0.53 11.97
N GLY A 159 -0.62 0.10 12.31
CA GLY A 159 0.56 0.26 11.49
C GLY A 159 1.66 1.08 12.17
N ASP A 160 2.69 1.39 11.42
CA ASP A 160 3.86 2.14 11.88
C ASP A 160 4.46 2.95 10.72
N GLY A 161 5.30 3.93 11.02
CA GLY A 161 5.99 4.72 10.03
C GLY A 161 6.42 6.11 10.50
N PRO A 162 7.03 6.89 9.58
CA PRO A 162 7.70 8.15 9.93
C PRO A 162 6.77 9.23 10.54
N GLU A 163 5.46 9.18 10.30
CA GLU A 163 4.51 10.16 10.85
C GLU A 163 3.95 9.75 12.23
N LYS A 164 4.37 8.63 12.83
CA LYS A 164 3.82 8.13 14.11
C LYS A 164 4.09 9.10 15.26
N GLU A 165 5.34 9.48 15.48
CA GLU A 165 5.72 10.39 16.55
C GLU A 165 4.97 11.74 16.44
N ARG A 166 4.83 12.24 15.21
CA ARG A 166 4.07 13.46 14.95
C ARG A 166 2.58 13.30 15.29
N ALA A 167 2.00 12.13 15.03
CA ALA A 167 0.61 11.83 15.38
C ALA A 167 0.42 11.77 16.89
N GLU A 168 1.32 11.10 17.62
CA GLU A 168 1.30 11.01 19.08
C GLU A 168 1.41 12.40 19.73
N ASN A 169 2.34 13.23 19.26
CA ASN A 169 2.47 14.61 19.71
C ASN A 169 1.19 15.43 19.46
N LEU A 170 0.59 15.31 18.28
CA LEU A 170 -0.67 16.00 17.96
C LEU A 170 -1.83 15.52 18.83
N CYS A 171 -1.89 14.24 19.19
CA CYS A 171 -2.90 13.73 20.14
C CYS A 171 -2.74 14.38 21.52
N ASN A 172 -1.51 14.55 22.00
CA ASN A 172 -1.23 15.25 23.26
C ASN A 172 -1.61 16.73 23.20
N GLU A 173 -1.24 17.43 22.13
CA GLU A 173 -1.59 18.85 21.91
C GLU A 173 -3.10 19.08 21.89
N LEU A 174 -3.86 18.16 21.32
CA LEU A 174 -5.32 18.21 21.23
C LEU A 174 -6.04 17.67 22.47
N GLY A 175 -5.32 17.11 23.45
CA GLY A 175 -5.88 16.55 24.67
C GLY A 175 -6.75 15.30 24.45
N ILE A 176 -6.42 14.48 23.44
CA ILE A 176 -7.17 13.27 23.07
C ILE A 176 -6.33 11.98 23.14
N ALA A 177 -5.15 12.03 23.72
CA ALA A 177 -4.24 10.90 23.77
C ALA A 177 -4.85 9.65 24.45
N ASP A 178 -5.74 9.83 25.43
CA ASP A 178 -6.47 8.76 26.11
C ASP A 178 -7.54 8.08 25.24
N LYS A 179 -7.88 8.68 24.10
CA LYS A 179 -8.89 8.18 23.15
C LYS A 179 -8.29 7.60 21.87
N VAL A 180 -6.98 7.66 21.72
CA VAL A 180 -6.26 7.17 20.53
C VAL A 180 -5.34 6.02 20.93
N ILE A 181 -5.53 4.88 20.30
CA ILE A 181 -4.78 3.65 20.59
C ILE A 181 -3.91 3.32 19.38
N PHE A 182 -2.59 3.35 19.56
CA PHE A 182 -1.63 2.93 18.54
C PHE A 182 -1.30 1.46 18.72
N LEU A 183 -1.83 0.60 17.85
CA LEU A 183 -1.65 -0.85 17.93
C LEU A 183 -0.34 -1.34 17.32
N GLY A 184 0.38 -0.49 16.56
CA GLY A 184 1.54 -0.92 15.79
C GLY A 184 1.15 -1.81 14.61
N ASN A 185 2.13 -2.54 14.06
CA ASN A 185 1.87 -3.49 12.98
C ASN A 185 1.10 -4.71 13.52
N SER A 186 0.08 -5.13 12.79
CA SER A 186 -0.75 -6.29 13.14
C SER A 186 -0.99 -7.18 11.92
N ASN A 187 -1.03 -8.48 12.15
CA ASN A 187 -1.46 -9.47 11.15
C ASN A 187 -2.96 -9.81 11.31
N GLU A 188 -3.65 -9.26 12.32
CA GLU A 188 -5.05 -9.53 12.63
C GLU A 188 -5.99 -8.44 12.09
N ILE A 189 -5.75 -8.00 10.85
CA ILE A 189 -6.47 -6.87 10.25
C ILE A 189 -7.98 -7.14 10.17
N ASP A 190 -8.38 -8.32 9.73
CA ASP A 190 -9.79 -8.69 9.61
C ASP A 190 -10.51 -8.63 10.95
N ARG A 191 -9.84 -9.09 11.98
CA ARG A 191 -10.35 -9.06 13.35
C ARG A 191 -10.49 -7.62 13.86
N ILE A 192 -9.52 -6.76 13.60
CA ILE A 192 -9.58 -5.34 13.96
C ILE A 192 -10.73 -4.64 13.24
N LEU A 193 -10.90 -4.92 11.95
CA LEU A 193 -11.98 -4.34 11.16
C LEU A 193 -13.35 -4.84 11.60
N SER A 194 -13.48 -6.09 12.06
CA SER A 194 -14.75 -6.67 12.48
C SER A 194 -15.42 -5.95 13.66
N TYR A 195 -14.66 -5.33 14.53
CA TYR A 195 -15.21 -4.55 15.66
C TYR A 195 -15.13 -3.03 15.45
N SER A 196 -14.71 -2.60 14.26
CA SER A 196 -14.67 -1.19 13.89
C SER A 196 -16.03 -0.72 13.36
N ASP A 197 -16.46 0.47 13.78
CA ASP A 197 -17.70 1.07 13.28
C ASP A 197 -17.44 1.89 11.99
N LEU A 198 -16.23 2.42 11.83
CA LEU A 198 -15.85 3.22 10.68
C LEU A 198 -14.37 3.02 10.33
N PHE A 199 -14.09 2.82 9.06
CA PHE A 199 -12.73 2.87 8.52
C PHE A 199 -12.45 4.24 7.92
N LEU A 200 -11.36 4.89 8.35
CA LEU A 200 -10.99 6.25 7.93
C LEU A 200 -9.70 6.23 7.11
N LEU A 201 -9.77 6.57 5.83
CA LEU A 201 -8.64 6.58 4.91
C LEU A 201 -8.57 7.90 4.11
N PRO A 202 -8.06 9.01 4.69
CA PRO A 202 -7.97 10.31 4.03
C PRO A 202 -6.70 10.47 3.20
N SER A 203 -6.15 9.40 2.67
CA SER A 203 -4.92 9.43 1.86
C SER A 203 -5.02 10.45 0.73
N GLU A 204 -3.93 11.14 0.44
CA GLU A 204 -3.85 12.09 -0.68
C GLU A 204 -3.99 11.37 -2.02
N THR A 205 -3.39 10.19 -2.11
CA THR A 205 -3.52 9.30 -3.27
C THR A 205 -3.34 7.85 -2.84
N GLU A 206 -4.03 6.96 -3.53
CA GLU A 206 -3.91 5.52 -3.42
C GLU A 206 -3.67 4.93 -4.81
N SER A 207 -2.69 4.04 -4.92
CA SER A 207 -2.45 3.33 -6.18
C SER A 207 -3.56 2.31 -6.49
N PHE A 208 -4.10 1.71 -5.42
CA PHE A 208 -5.23 0.79 -5.48
C PHE A 208 -6.10 0.87 -4.22
N GLY A 209 -5.50 1.03 -3.03
CA GLY A 209 -6.24 1.14 -1.77
C GLY A 209 -6.58 -0.20 -1.12
N LEU A 210 -5.67 -1.17 -1.14
CA LEU A 210 -5.87 -2.51 -0.55
C LEU A 210 -6.43 -2.49 0.89
N ALA A 211 -6.08 -1.47 1.68
CA ALA A 211 -6.60 -1.35 3.05
C ALA A 211 -8.10 -1.02 3.11
N ALA A 212 -8.70 -0.57 1.99
CA ALA A 212 -10.12 -0.25 1.89
C ALA A 212 -10.93 -1.34 1.17
N LEU A 213 -10.28 -2.33 0.58
CA LEU A 213 -10.87 -3.46 -0.09
C LEU A 213 -11.32 -4.52 0.90
#